data_514890f1666f5c828abea5d309177dda
#
_entry.id   514890f1666f5c828abea5d309177dda
#
_cell.length_a   1.000
_cell.length_b   1.000
_cell.length_c   1.000
_cell.angle_alpha   90.00
_cell.angle_beta   90.00
_cell.angle_gamma   90.00
#
_symmetry.space_group_name_H-M   'P 1'
#
loop_
_entity.id
_entity.type
_entity.pdbx_description
1 polymer ?
#
loop_
_entity_poly.entity_id
_entity_poly.type
_entity_poly.pdbx_seq_one_letter_code
_entity_poly.pdbx_strand_id
1 'polypeptide(L)'
;MELGNLKKWLSGNYKVILECNDKFNQAVKDKQTFELFGEKESAIADNKLFIISTDKDSYKPNEFVNLSVGSASQDMTVMLFVEKNYVVVASHYIHLNNETKTIKIPVTQSDLGGFAIKYHFVNYNSFQNGTELISVPHPQKSLQIE
;
A
#
# COMPACT_ATOMS: atom_id res chain seq x y z
N MET A 1 -14.25 -20.85 5.10
CA MET A 1 -15.34 -20.00 4.58
C MET A 1 -14.74 -19.21 3.41
N GLU A 2 -15.20 -19.45 2.18
CA GLU A 2 -14.74 -18.67 1.02
C GLU A 2 -15.69 -17.48 0.86
N LEU A 3 -15.13 -16.29 0.85
CA LEU A 3 -15.85 -15.10 0.41
C LEU A 3 -16.02 -15.22 -1.11
N GLY A 4 -17.23 -15.23 -1.61
CA GLY A 4 -17.53 -15.42 -3.04
C GLY A 4 -16.79 -14.45 -3.97
N ASN A 5 -17.24 -14.26 -5.19
CA ASN A 5 -16.56 -13.45 -6.20
C ASN A 5 -16.44 -11.97 -5.81
N LEU A 6 -15.33 -11.59 -5.20
CA LEU A 6 -15.02 -10.22 -4.74
C LEU A 6 -14.90 -9.20 -5.91
N LYS A 7 -14.76 -9.67 -7.16
CA LYS A 7 -14.62 -8.79 -8.35
C LYS A 7 -15.82 -7.87 -8.61
N LYS A 8 -16.95 -8.13 -7.95
CA LYS A 8 -18.16 -7.33 -8.07
C LYS A 8 -18.39 -6.37 -6.90
N TRP A 9 -17.50 -6.41 -5.92
CA TRP A 9 -17.62 -5.55 -4.76
C TRP A 9 -16.93 -4.23 -5.05
N LEU A 10 -17.52 -3.14 -4.59
CA LEU A 10 -16.93 -1.80 -4.71
C LEU A 10 -15.77 -1.65 -3.74
N SER A 11 -14.85 -0.75 -4.03
CA SER A 11 -13.81 -0.37 -3.07
C SER A 11 -14.46 0.17 -1.80
N GLY A 12 -13.96 -0.26 -0.64
CA GLY A 12 -14.53 0.14 0.65
C GLY A 12 -14.06 -0.69 1.83
N ASN A 13 -14.50 -0.25 3.01
CA ASN A 13 -14.27 -0.97 4.25
C ASN A 13 -15.41 -1.97 4.49
N TYR A 14 -15.04 -3.23 4.62
CA TYR A 14 -15.97 -4.33 4.84
C TYR A 14 -15.75 -4.93 6.22
N LYS A 15 -16.84 -5.43 6.79
CA LYS A 15 -16.84 -6.11 8.08
C LYS A 15 -17.47 -7.48 7.93
N VAL A 16 -16.72 -8.53 8.22
CA VAL A 16 -17.24 -9.88 8.38
C VAL A 16 -17.63 -10.08 9.84
N ILE A 17 -18.83 -10.56 10.06
CA ILE A 17 -19.34 -10.93 11.37
C ILE A 17 -19.63 -12.42 11.31
N LEU A 18 -18.93 -13.19 12.14
CA LEU A 18 -19.19 -14.61 12.35
C LEU A 18 -20.01 -14.76 13.62
N GLU A 19 -21.16 -15.41 13.53
CA GLU A 19 -22.02 -15.70 14.66
C GLU A 19 -22.26 -17.21 14.70
N CYS A 20 -22.00 -17.81 15.85
CA CYS A 20 -22.30 -19.22 16.09
C CYS A 20 -22.68 -19.41 17.55
N ASN A 21 -23.32 -20.55 17.87
CA ASN A 21 -23.52 -20.94 19.25
C ASN A 21 -22.46 -21.99 19.63
N ASP A 22 -21.94 -21.87 20.84
CA ASP A 22 -21.03 -22.86 21.38
C ASP A 22 -21.81 -24.13 21.81
N LYS A 23 -21.10 -25.15 22.32
CA LYS A 23 -21.68 -26.40 22.80
C LYS A 23 -22.65 -26.23 24.00
N PHE A 24 -22.66 -25.07 24.63
CA PHE A 24 -23.58 -24.71 25.74
C PHE A 24 -24.70 -23.78 25.27
N ASN A 25 -24.88 -23.62 23.94
CA ASN A 25 -25.86 -22.74 23.32
C ASN A 25 -25.68 -21.25 23.66
N GLN A 26 -24.43 -20.84 23.99
CA GLN A 26 -24.08 -19.45 24.16
C GLN A 26 -23.65 -18.85 22.84
N ALA A 27 -24.15 -17.66 22.52
CA ALA A 27 -23.79 -16.97 21.28
C ALA A 27 -22.34 -16.50 21.33
N VAL A 28 -21.54 -16.96 20.37
CA VAL A 28 -20.16 -16.52 20.13
C VAL A 28 -20.15 -15.66 18.87
N LYS A 29 -19.54 -14.49 18.97
CA LYS A 29 -19.48 -13.51 17.89
C LYS A 29 -18.03 -13.08 17.67
N ASP A 30 -17.55 -13.25 16.44
CA ASP A 30 -16.25 -12.73 15.99
C ASP A 30 -16.46 -11.71 14.89
N LYS A 31 -15.59 -10.68 14.85
CA LYS A 31 -15.67 -9.58 13.89
C LYS A 31 -14.31 -9.32 13.31
N GLN A 32 -14.21 -9.40 12.00
CA GLN A 32 -13.01 -8.98 11.24
C GLN A 32 -13.35 -7.88 10.27
N THR A 33 -12.51 -6.85 10.23
CA THR A 33 -12.60 -5.79 9.23
C THR A 33 -11.50 -5.97 8.21
N PHE A 34 -11.82 -5.75 6.94
CA PHE A 34 -10.86 -5.75 5.86
C PHE A 34 -11.26 -4.66 4.84
N GLU A 35 -10.30 -4.27 4.06
CA GLU A 35 -10.46 -3.24 3.05
C GLU A 35 -10.29 -3.85 1.66
N LEU A 36 -11.16 -3.49 0.73
CA LEU A 36 -11.08 -3.86 -0.67
C LEU A 36 -10.75 -2.63 -1.50
N PHE A 37 -9.83 -2.82 -2.44
CA PHE A 37 -9.50 -1.83 -3.47
C PHE A 37 -9.69 -2.46 -4.84
N GLY A 38 -10.42 -1.77 -5.71
CA GLY A 38 -10.52 -2.15 -7.12
C GLY A 38 -9.31 -1.60 -7.89
N GLU A 39 -8.57 -2.47 -8.58
CA GLU A 39 -7.41 -2.06 -9.41
C GLU A 39 -7.74 -1.01 -10.48
N LYS A 40 -9.01 -0.80 -10.79
CA LYS A 40 -9.49 0.09 -11.86
C LYS A 40 -10.28 1.30 -11.36
N GLU A 41 -10.49 1.40 -10.05
CA GLU A 41 -11.22 2.53 -9.50
C GLU A 41 -10.25 3.67 -9.21
N SER A 42 -10.47 4.81 -9.86
CA SER A 42 -9.72 6.03 -9.58
C SER A 42 -10.14 6.70 -8.27
N ALA A 43 -11.34 6.38 -7.77
CA ALA A 43 -11.86 6.93 -6.53
C ALA A 43 -11.47 6.06 -5.33
N ILE A 44 -11.01 6.71 -4.29
CA ILE A 44 -10.66 6.07 -3.01
C ILE A 44 -11.95 5.81 -2.23
N ALA A 45 -11.96 4.68 -1.48
CA ALA A 45 -13.05 4.38 -0.57
C ALA A 45 -13.35 5.58 0.36
N ASP A 46 -14.63 5.88 0.53
CA ASP A 46 -15.12 6.96 1.37
C ASP A 46 -14.40 6.99 2.74
N ASN A 47 -13.91 8.17 3.12
CA ASN A 47 -13.24 8.50 4.37
C ASN A 47 -11.75 8.16 4.49
N LYS A 48 -11.06 7.74 3.43
CA LYS A 48 -9.59 7.67 3.48
C LYS A 48 -8.95 8.97 3.02
N LEU A 49 -8.39 9.66 3.98
CA LEU A 49 -7.65 10.89 3.70
C LEU A 49 -6.47 10.65 2.77
N PHE A 50 -5.78 9.55 2.94
CA PHE A 50 -4.58 9.19 2.19
C PHE A 50 -4.38 7.69 2.13
N ILE A 51 -3.95 7.19 0.98
CA ILE A 51 -3.49 5.82 0.78
C ILE A 51 -2.16 5.82 0.03
N ILE A 52 -1.31 4.86 0.38
CA ILE A 52 -0.11 4.53 -0.35
C ILE A 52 0.03 3.01 -0.38
N SER A 53 0.35 2.45 -1.54
CA SER A 53 0.51 1.01 -1.71
C SER A 53 1.43 0.69 -2.87
N THR A 54 2.02 -0.50 -2.84
CA THR A 54 2.84 -1.05 -3.90
C THR A 54 2.13 -2.21 -4.59
N ASP A 55 2.46 -2.49 -5.84
CA ASP A 55 1.89 -3.59 -6.62
C ASP A 55 2.44 -4.97 -6.23
N LYS A 56 3.55 -5.02 -5.47
CA LYS A 56 4.20 -6.26 -5.01
C LYS A 56 4.80 -6.07 -3.62
N ASP A 57 4.95 -7.18 -2.89
CA ASP A 57 5.64 -7.20 -1.57
C ASP A 57 7.17 -7.15 -1.69
N SER A 58 7.72 -7.54 -2.85
CA SER A 58 9.16 -7.51 -3.11
C SER A 58 9.47 -7.37 -4.59
N TYR A 59 10.63 -6.82 -4.89
CA TYR A 59 11.10 -6.48 -6.24
C TYR A 59 12.48 -7.05 -6.51
N LYS A 60 12.79 -7.24 -7.79
CA LYS A 60 14.13 -7.63 -8.26
C LYS A 60 14.79 -6.46 -8.98
N PRO A 61 16.13 -6.42 -9.04
CA PRO A 61 16.82 -5.48 -9.90
C PRO A 61 16.31 -5.51 -11.36
N ASN A 62 16.22 -4.35 -11.97
CA ASN A 62 15.65 -4.07 -13.29
C ASN A 62 14.10 -4.14 -13.37
N GLU A 63 13.41 -4.31 -12.25
CA GLU A 63 11.96 -4.09 -12.16
C GLU A 63 11.64 -2.64 -11.81
N PHE A 64 10.34 -2.33 -11.82
CA PHE A 64 9.81 -1.05 -11.35
C PHE A 64 8.86 -1.29 -10.19
N VAL A 65 8.96 -0.47 -9.16
CA VAL A 65 7.91 -0.34 -8.15
C VAL A 65 6.81 0.51 -8.76
N ASN A 66 5.61 -0.03 -8.88
CA ASN A 66 4.42 0.76 -9.18
C ASN A 66 3.81 1.22 -7.86
N LEU A 67 4.15 2.43 -7.45
CA LEU A 67 3.67 3.03 -6.21
C LEU A 67 2.37 3.77 -6.49
N SER A 68 1.27 3.31 -5.93
CA SER A 68 -0.03 3.98 -5.99
C SER A 68 -0.19 4.91 -4.80
N VAL A 69 -0.51 6.16 -5.07
CA VAL A 69 -0.71 7.21 -4.07
C VAL A 69 -2.04 7.87 -4.35
N GLY A 70 -2.89 7.96 -3.34
CA GLY A 70 -4.23 8.48 -3.54
C GLY A 70 -4.79 9.22 -2.33
N SER A 71 -5.79 10.05 -2.57
CA SER A 71 -6.50 10.81 -1.55
C SER A 71 -7.95 11.05 -1.95
N ALA A 72 -8.87 10.87 -0.99
CA ALA A 72 -10.26 11.30 -1.13
C ALA A 72 -10.44 12.82 -0.93
N SER A 73 -9.39 13.51 -0.51
CA SER A 73 -9.41 14.97 -0.35
C SER A 73 -9.29 15.67 -1.71
N GLN A 74 -9.89 16.85 -1.79
CA GLN A 74 -9.63 17.78 -2.88
C GLN A 74 -8.37 18.60 -2.56
N ASP A 75 -7.59 18.92 -3.60
CA ASP A 75 -6.44 19.85 -3.51
C ASP A 75 -5.38 19.41 -2.47
N MET A 76 -4.98 18.13 -2.50
CA MET A 76 -3.89 17.63 -1.66
C MET A 76 -2.59 17.55 -2.45
N THR A 77 -1.51 18.10 -1.91
CA THR A 77 -0.16 17.89 -2.42
C THR A 77 0.63 16.99 -1.49
N VAL A 78 1.15 15.89 -2.04
CA VAL A 78 2.00 14.92 -1.34
C VAL A 78 3.43 15.08 -1.87
N MET A 79 4.38 15.20 -0.97
CA MET A 79 5.80 15.16 -1.28
C MET A 79 6.34 13.77 -0.98
N LEU A 80 6.95 13.14 -1.98
CA LEU A 80 7.62 11.84 -1.87
C LEU A 80 9.11 11.98 -2.06
N PHE A 81 9.87 11.28 -1.26
CA PHE A 81 11.33 11.21 -1.33
C PHE A 81 11.75 9.75 -1.43
N VAL A 82 12.41 9.40 -2.51
CA VAL A 82 13.03 8.08 -2.67
C VAL A 82 14.41 8.14 -2.02
N GLU A 83 14.59 7.43 -0.92
CA GLU A 83 15.85 7.38 -0.18
C GLU A 83 16.51 6.02 -0.37
N LYS A 84 17.69 6.01 -0.97
CA LYS A 84 18.53 4.85 -1.21
C LYS A 84 19.88 5.06 -0.52
N ASN A 85 20.32 4.08 0.27
CA ASN A 85 21.59 4.18 1.03
C ASN A 85 21.70 5.49 1.83
N TYR A 86 20.61 5.88 2.51
CA TYR A 86 20.51 7.11 3.31
C TYR A 86 20.65 8.42 2.50
N VAL A 87 20.54 8.36 1.19
CA VAL A 87 20.57 9.52 0.30
C VAL A 87 19.26 9.65 -0.45
N VAL A 88 18.68 10.84 -0.47
CA VAL A 88 17.52 11.12 -1.30
C VAL A 88 17.98 11.22 -2.76
N VAL A 89 17.56 10.24 -3.57
CA VAL A 89 17.94 10.13 -4.99
C VAL A 89 16.89 10.71 -5.93
N ALA A 90 15.63 10.81 -5.46
CA ALA A 90 14.54 11.42 -6.22
C ALA A 90 13.51 12.04 -5.30
N SER A 91 12.83 13.07 -5.78
CA SER A 91 11.68 13.68 -5.13
C SER A 91 10.55 13.87 -6.13
N HIS A 92 9.31 13.64 -5.67
CA HIS A 92 8.11 13.81 -6.46
C HIS A 92 7.10 14.67 -5.71
N TYR A 93 6.50 15.62 -6.39
CA TYR A 93 5.40 16.43 -5.91
C TYR A 93 4.15 15.97 -6.63
N ILE A 94 3.21 15.38 -5.87
CA ILE A 94 2.02 14.76 -6.42
C ILE A 94 0.81 15.57 -5.94
N HIS A 95 0.15 16.19 -6.89
CA HIS A 95 -1.11 16.84 -6.64
C HIS A 95 -2.24 15.83 -6.85
N LEU A 96 -3.11 15.66 -5.86
CA LEU A 96 -4.24 14.75 -5.83
C LEU A 96 -5.54 15.53 -5.63
N ASN A 97 -6.54 15.17 -6.40
CA ASN A 97 -7.87 15.76 -6.31
C ASN A 97 -8.93 14.65 -6.38
N ASN A 98 -9.17 14.00 -5.24
CA ASN A 98 -10.04 12.82 -5.12
C ASN A 98 -9.71 11.74 -6.18
N GLU A 99 -8.42 11.43 -6.27
CA GLU A 99 -7.90 10.50 -7.26
C GLU A 99 -6.72 9.69 -6.72
N THR A 100 -6.37 8.64 -7.47
CA THR A 100 -5.15 7.85 -7.27
C THR A 100 -4.21 8.04 -8.46
N LYS A 101 -2.93 8.25 -8.19
CA LYS A 101 -1.86 8.33 -9.18
C LYS A 101 -0.82 7.24 -8.94
N THR A 102 -0.30 6.66 -10.01
CA THR A 102 0.76 5.65 -9.95
C THR A 102 2.08 6.24 -10.43
N ILE A 103 3.12 6.06 -9.62
CA ILE A 103 4.49 6.47 -9.93
C ILE A 103 5.33 5.22 -10.12
N LYS A 104 6.17 5.22 -11.15
CA LYS A 104 7.12 4.15 -11.43
C LYS A 104 8.50 4.53 -10.91
N ILE A 105 9.02 3.72 -9.98
CA ILE A 105 10.35 3.92 -9.39
C ILE A 105 11.24 2.76 -9.84
N PRO A 106 12.36 3.02 -10.53
CA PRO A 106 13.24 1.96 -11.00
C PRO A 106 13.99 1.31 -9.83
N VAL A 107 14.10 -0.02 -9.89
CA VAL A 107 14.90 -0.83 -8.98
C VAL A 107 16.18 -1.24 -9.68
N THR A 108 17.33 -0.91 -9.09
CA THR A 108 18.65 -1.19 -9.64
C THR A 108 19.38 -2.27 -8.82
N GLN A 109 20.52 -2.74 -9.34
CA GLN A 109 21.36 -3.72 -8.63
C GLN A 109 21.90 -3.17 -7.29
N SER A 110 22.09 -1.86 -7.19
CA SER A 110 22.56 -1.20 -5.96
C SER A 110 21.48 -1.13 -4.86
N ASP A 111 20.21 -1.47 -5.18
CA ASP A 111 19.09 -1.43 -4.26
C ASP A 111 18.87 -2.76 -3.51
N LEU A 112 19.76 -3.74 -3.71
CA LEU A 112 19.71 -4.99 -2.96
C LEU A 112 19.76 -4.73 -1.44
N GLY A 113 18.85 -5.37 -0.71
CA GLY A 113 18.57 -5.08 0.70
C GLY A 113 17.34 -4.19 0.89
N GLY A 114 16.98 -3.40 -0.13
CA GLY A 114 15.79 -2.54 -0.12
C GLY A 114 16.13 -1.05 0.02
N PHE A 115 15.08 -0.23 -0.06
CA PHE A 115 15.15 1.22 0.09
C PHE A 115 13.85 1.77 0.67
N ALA A 116 13.85 3.04 1.05
CA ALA A 116 12.70 3.69 1.67
C ALA A 116 12.08 4.73 0.73
N ILE A 117 10.77 4.84 0.78
CA ILE A 117 10.01 5.94 0.19
C ILE A 117 9.38 6.70 1.35
N LYS A 118 9.90 7.88 1.64
CA LYS A 118 9.35 8.78 2.66
C LYS A 118 8.33 9.70 2.03
N TYR A 119 7.24 9.96 2.73
CA TYR A 119 6.22 10.89 2.26
C TYR A 119 5.76 11.82 3.35
N HIS A 120 5.33 12.99 2.96
CA HIS A 120 4.60 13.90 3.84
C HIS A 120 3.62 14.77 3.05
N PHE A 121 2.60 15.21 3.76
CA PHE A 121 1.58 16.12 3.26
C PHE A 121 0.97 16.91 4.40
N VAL A 122 0.33 18.01 4.06
CA VAL A 122 -0.48 18.79 5.00
C VAL A 122 -1.92 18.73 4.53
N ASN A 123 -2.82 18.41 5.45
CA ASN A 123 -4.25 18.47 5.19
C ASN A 123 -4.99 18.86 6.47
N TYR A 124 -6.03 19.69 6.35
CA TYR A 124 -6.83 20.22 7.47
C TYR A 124 -5.95 20.76 8.62
N ASN A 125 -4.91 21.54 8.31
CA ASN A 125 -3.94 22.08 9.27
C ASN A 125 -3.16 21.01 10.06
N SER A 126 -3.16 19.76 9.60
CA SER A 126 -2.40 18.67 10.21
C SER A 126 -1.29 18.23 9.27
N PHE A 127 -0.06 18.17 9.80
CA PHE A 127 1.08 17.58 9.10
C PHE A 127 1.08 16.07 9.29
N GLN A 128 1.16 15.34 8.21
CA GLN A 128 1.22 13.88 8.17
C GLN A 128 2.49 13.43 7.45
N ASN A 129 3.11 12.37 7.94
CA ASN A 129 4.27 11.76 7.30
C ASN A 129 4.26 10.24 7.51
N GLY A 130 5.03 9.55 6.70
CA GLY A 130 5.24 8.12 6.83
C GLY A 130 6.37 7.62 5.94
N THR A 131 6.60 6.32 6.02
CA THR A 131 7.65 5.64 5.26
C THR A 131 7.11 4.31 4.76
N GLU A 132 7.27 4.08 3.47
CA GLU A 132 7.03 2.81 2.80
C GLU A 132 8.38 2.15 2.52
N LEU A 133 8.57 0.91 3.02
CA LEU A 133 9.80 0.16 2.83
C LEU A 133 9.68 -0.76 1.63
N ILE A 134 10.58 -0.62 0.68
CA ILE A 134 10.61 -1.45 -0.53
C ILE A 134 11.63 -2.57 -0.33
N SER A 135 11.15 -3.81 -0.36
CA SER A 135 11.98 -5.00 -0.23
C SER A 135 12.61 -5.39 -1.57
N VAL A 136 13.93 -5.53 -1.59
CA VAL A 136 14.70 -6.03 -2.75
C VAL A 136 15.63 -7.13 -2.24
N PRO A 137 15.16 -8.38 -2.15
CA PRO A 137 15.93 -9.45 -1.53
C PRO A 137 17.19 -9.78 -2.33
N HIS A 138 18.25 -10.15 -1.62
CA HIS A 138 19.45 -10.71 -2.25
C HIS A 138 19.10 -12.03 -2.93
N PRO A 139 19.65 -12.32 -4.12
CA PRO A 139 19.50 -13.63 -4.73
C PRO A 139 20.06 -14.71 -3.79
N GLN A 140 19.28 -15.73 -3.52
CA GLN A 140 19.73 -16.85 -2.71
C GLN A 140 20.90 -17.56 -3.44
N LYS A 141 22.07 -17.52 -2.85
CA LYS A 141 23.19 -18.36 -3.28
C LYS A 141 22.94 -19.75 -2.72
N SER A 142 22.53 -20.69 -3.56
CA SER A 142 22.58 -22.11 -3.17
C SER A 142 24.04 -22.52 -3.09
N LEU A 143 24.52 -22.84 -1.89
CA LEU A 143 25.80 -23.52 -1.72
C LEU A 143 25.60 -24.95 -2.23
N GLN A 144 26.19 -25.28 -3.38
CA GLN A 144 26.46 -26.67 -3.76
C GLN A 144 27.70 -27.11 -2.97
N ILE A 145 27.50 -28.01 -2.02
CA ILE A 145 28.61 -28.72 -1.35
C ILE A 145 28.93 -29.90 -2.28
N GLU A 146 30.09 -29.86 -2.93
CA GLU A 146 30.69 -31.01 -3.60
C GLU A 146 31.23 -31.99 -2.60
#